data_122f818056aba0ffc62f709e9530d06d
#
_entry.id   122f818056aba0ffc62f709e9530d06d
#
_cell.length_a   1.000
_cell.length_b   1.000
_cell.length_c   1.000
_cell.angle_alpha   90.00
_cell.angle_beta   90.00
_cell.angle_gamma   90.00
#
_symmetry.space_group_name_H-M   'P 1'
#
loop_
_entity.id
_entity.type
_entity.pdbx_description
1 polymer ?
#
loop_
_entity_poly.entity_id
_entity_poly.type
_entity_poly.pdbx_seq_one_letter_code
_entity_poly.pdbx_strand_id
1 'polypeptide(L)'
;MEKAIAVVVSYNRQALLSECITALRNQSRKLDAILVVNNGSTDNTEKWLLEQPDVFFITQKNVGSSGGFNSGISWAFKHGYSWIWCMDDDGYPKEDALEKLLMNETPVRSLMNCAVVNKEDKRSFVWKTKEYKTIEDVDVDIIHGIGHPFNGTMLHRSIVEKVGVPTKALFLWGDETEYYYRIVKQHKIPVYTVASSIHYHPATAFTLKEDWDYKSSWKMYFYIRNRLHVHNAKFTNRLIAWFNYGFFLLAFAGVIMFYQKTDRIKKLNFMLWPMTDAITNNFSVTPPLILNRLNKPAEKTLEFGNNSYWKNLLQAIYSPFSIQRSGNTANG
;
A
#
# COMPACT_ATOMS: atom_id res chain seq x y z
N MET A 1 -23.44 -9.62 -18.12
CA MET A 1 -22.31 -8.67 -17.87
C MET A 1 -21.53 -9.13 -16.66
N GLU A 2 -20.22 -8.96 -16.67
CA GLU A 2 -19.35 -9.21 -15.51
C GLU A 2 -19.69 -8.23 -14.39
N LYS A 3 -19.79 -8.73 -13.14
CA LYS A 3 -20.15 -7.93 -11.96
C LYS A 3 -18.95 -7.13 -11.44
N ALA A 4 -19.16 -5.84 -11.14
CA ALA A 4 -18.16 -4.94 -10.60
C ALA A 4 -18.51 -4.50 -9.18
N ILE A 5 -17.54 -4.59 -8.26
CA ILE A 5 -17.65 -4.12 -6.89
C ILE A 5 -16.60 -3.07 -6.60
N ALA A 6 -16.97 -2.00 -5.90
CA ALA A 6 -15.99 -1.11 -5.28
C ALA A 6 -15.59 -1.62 -3.89
N VAL A 7 -14.29 -1.57 -3.58
CA VAL A 7 -13.73 -1.89 -2.27
C VAL A 7 -13.04 -0.63 -1.72
N VAL A 8 -13.59 -0.09 -0.63
CA VAL A 8 -13.08 1.11 0.05
C VAL A 8 -12.55 0.73 1.41
N VAL A 9 -11.33 1.14 1.76
CA VAL A 9 -10.76 0.94 3.09
C VAL A 9 -10.81 2.25 3.86
N SER A 10 -11.37 2.24 5.09
CA SER A 10 -11.54 3.45 5.88
C SER A 10 -11.07 3.24 7.33
N TYR A 11 -10.48 4.30 7.90
CA TYR A 11 -10.07 4.37 9.31
C TYR A 11 -10.19 5.79 9.85
N ASN A 12 -11.17 6.05 10.74
CA ASN A 12 -11.40 7.34 11.40
C ASN A 12 -11.55 8.53 10.43
N ARG A 13 -12.34 8.35 9.36
CA ARG A 13 -12.53 9.35 8.31
C ARG A 13 -13.96 9.36 7.75
N GLN A 14 -14.96 9.28 8.62
CA GLN A 14 -16.37 9.14 8.22
C GLN A 14 -16.81 10.17 7.17
N ALA A 15 -16.41 11.45 7.29
CA ALA A 15 -16.80 12.50 6.35
C ALA A 15 -16.23 12.26 4.94
N LEU A 16 -14.95 11.88 4.83
CA LEU A 16 -14.30 11.57 3.55
C LEU A 16 -14.89 10.30 2.93
N LEU A 17 -15.13 9.28 3.74
CA LEU A 17 -15.81 8.06 3.31
C LEU A 17 -17.19 8.37 2.71
N SER A 18 -17.96 9.27 3.34
CA SER A 18 -19.27 9.68 2.81
C SER A 18 -19.17 10.34 1.43
N GLU A 19 -18.16 11.18 1.20
CA GLU A 19 -17.88 11.78 -0.10
C GLU A 19 -17.56 10.70 -1.15
N CYS A 20 -16.66 9.76 -0.81
CA CYS A 20 -16.28 8.65 -1.66
C CYS A 20 -17.50 7.77 -2.04
N ILE A 21 -18.30 7.36 -1.06
CA ILE A 21 -19.51 6.53 -1.29
C ILE A 21 -20.54 7.26 -2.16
N THR A 22 -20.71 8.55 -1.96
CA THR A 22 -21.60 9.37 -2.80
C THR A 22 -21.14 9.37 -4.26
N ALA A 23 -19.84 9.53 -4.52
CA ALA A 23 -19.29 9.47 -5.87
C ALA A 23 -19.44 8.07 -6.51
N LEU A 24 -19.31 7.00 -5.72
CA LEU A 24 -19.51 5.63 -6.18
C LEU A 24 -20.97 5.36 -6.56
N ARG A 25 -21.93 5.87 -5.80
CA ARG A 25 -23.37 5.80 -6.12
C ARG A 25 -23.75 6.53 -7.40
N ASN A 26 -23.03 7.60 -7.69
CA ASN A 26 -23.29 8.48 -8.84
C ASN A 26 -22.57 8.03 -10.13
N GLN A 27 -21.89 6.87 -10.13
CA GLN A 27 -21.27 6.38 -11.37
C GLN A 27 -22.31 6.19 -12.49
N SER A 28 -21.96 6.62 -13.73
CA SER A 28 -22.79 6.42 -14.94
C SER A 28 -23.04 4.94 -15.20
N ARG A 29 -22.00 4.11 -15.16
CA ARG A 29 -22.09 2.65 -15.07
C ARG A 29 -22.25 2.28 -13.59
N LYS A 30 -23.45 1.80 -13.21
CA LYS A 30 -23.72 1.42 -11.81
C LYS A 30 -22.85 0.24 -11.37
N LEU A 31 -22.34 0.33 -10.14
CA LEU A 31 -21.71 -0.79 -9.46
C LEU A 31 -22.74 -1.85 -9.07
N ASP A 32 -22.33 -3.11 -9.08
CA ASP A 32 -23.18 -4.21 -8.59
C ASP A 32 -23.14 -4.30 -7.06
N ALA A 33 -22.11 -3.74 -6.41
CA ALA A 33 -22.00 -3.58 -4.98
C ALA A 33 -20.93 -2.55 -4.59
N ILE A 34 -21.05 -2.03 -3.37
CA ILE A 34 -20.02 -1.24 -2.67
C ILE A 34 -19.71 -1.97 -1.37
N LEU A 35 -18.43 -2.24 -1.11
CA LEU A 35 -17.94 -2.83 0.12
C LEU A 35 -17.01 -1.85 0.82
N VAL A 36 -17.31 -1.54 2.07
CA VAL A 36 -16.41 -0.78 2.95
C VAL A 36 -15.73 -1.70 3.95
N VAL A 37 -14.43 -1.62 4.06
CA VAL A 37 -13.68 -2.22 5.16
C VAL A 37 -13.43 -1.15 6.22
N ASN A 38 -14.26 -1.14 7.26
CA ASN A 38 -14.05 -0.35 8.46
C ASN A 38 -12.90 -0.96 9.26
N ASN A 39 -11.72 -0.38 9.12
CA ASN A 39 -10.46 -0.93 9.63
C ASN A 39 -10.19 -0.54 11.09
N GLY A 40 -11.21 -0.66 11.95
CA GLY A 40 -11.14 -0.40 13.38
C GLY A 40 -11.32 1.06 13.75
N SER A 41 -12.21 1.77 13.06
CA SER A 41 -12.54 3.16 13.38
C SER A 41 -13.16 3.29 14.76
N THR A 42 -12.83 4.38 15.44
CA THR A 42 -13.32 4.76 16.76
C THR A 42 -14.18 6.04 16.72
N ASP A 43 -14.34 6.61 15.53
CA ASP A 43 -15.26 7.72 15.25
C ASP A 43 -16.67 7.20 14.89
N ASN A 44 -17.50 8.03 14.31
CA ASN A 44 -18.87 7.67 13.92
C ASN A 44 -18.96 6.77 12.66
N THR A 45 -17.85 6.30 12.10
CA THR A 45 -17.83 5.53 10.83
C THR A 45 -18.74 4.30 10.87
N GLU A 46 -18.64 3.48 11.93
CA GLU A 46 -19.44 2.25 12.02
C GLU A 46 -20.94 2.54 12.16
N LYS A 47 -21.28 3.52 13.02
CA LYS A 47 -22.68 3.96 13.19
C LYS A 47 -23.27 4.45 11.88
N TRP A 48 -22.53 5.27 11.15
CA TRP A 48 -22.93 5.78 9.84
C TRP A 48 -23.10 4.67 8.81
N LEU A 49 -22.22 3.65 8.79
CA LEU A 49 -22.32 2.50 7.87
C LEU A 49 -23.58 1.67 8.12
N LEU A 50 -24.00 1.49 9.37
CA LEU A 50 -25.27 0.81 9.72
C LEU A 50 -26.50 1.51 9.15
N GLU A 51 -26.42 2.80 8.86
CA GLU A 51 -27.48 3.61 8.25
C GLU A 51 -27.43 3.58 6.70
N GLN A 52 -26.50 2.82 6.09
CA GLN A 52 -26.34 2.72 4.63
C GLN A 52 -26.78 1.32 4.11
N PRO A 53 -28.07 1.13 3.80
CA PRO A 53 -28.60 -0.22 3.46
C PRO A 53 -28.07 -0.81 2.14
N ASP A 54 -27.50 0.03 1.26
CA ASP A 54 -26.94 -0.35 -0.04
C ASP A 54 -25.42 -0.57 -0.02
N VAL A 55 -24.79 -0.46 1.15
CA VAL A 55 -23.35 -0.64 1.33
C VAL A 55 -23.08 -1.87 2.20
N PHE A 56 -22.35 -2.83 1.65
CA PHE A 56 -21.78 -3.91 2.47
C PHE A 56 -20.61 -3.38 3.28
N PHE A 57 -20.42 -3.84 4.50
CA PHE A 57 -19.22 -3.49 5.26
C PHE A 57 -18.69 -4.64 6.12
N ILE A 58 -17.39 -4.57 6.40
CA ILE A 58 -16.66 -5.46 7.31
C ILE A 58 -16.02 -4.58 8.36
N THR A 59 -16.32 -4.80 9.64
CA THR A 59 -15.57 -4.19 10.75
C THR A 59 -14.50 -5.16 11.24
N GLN A 60 -13.26 -4.68 11.34
CA GLN A 60 -12.12 -5.44 11.84
C GLN A 60 -11.22 -4.54 12.70
N LYS A 61 -10.32 -5.14 13.48
CA LYS A 61 -9.26 -4.36 14.14
C LYS A 61 -8.37 -3.69 13.10
N ASN A 62 -7.78 -2.53 13.45
CA ASN A 62 -6.83 -1.85 12.55
C ASN A 62 -5.61 -2.74 12.27
N VAL A 63 -5.53 -3.22 11.04
CA VAL A 63 -4.45 -4.06 10.51
C VAL A 63 -3.69 -3.36 9.37
N GLY A 64 -3.82 -2.03 9.29
CA GLY A 64 -3.24 -1.18 8.25
C GLY A 64 -3.98 -1.25 6.91
N SER A 65 -3.63 -0.38 5.98
CA SER A 65 -4.21 -0.36 4.62
C SER A 65 -4.07 -1.71 3.93
N SER A 66 -2.89 -2.31 4.02
CA SER A 66 -2.62 -3.63 3.44
C SER A 66 -3.58 -4.71 3.91
N GLY A 67 -3.84 -4.76 5.22
CA GLY A 67 -4.79 -5.70 5.81
C GLY A 67 -6.24 -5.38 5.45
N GLY A 68 -6.58 -4.10 5.31
CA GLY A 68 -7.88 -3.66 4.83
C GLY A 68 -8.16 -4.13 3.41
N PHE A 69 -7.26 -3.85 2.47
CA PHE A 69 -7.38 -4.32 1.08
C PHE A 69 -7.30 -5.84 0.95
N ASN A 70 -6.46 -6.50 1.77
CA ASN A 70 -6.46 -7.98 1.84
C ASN A 70 -7.87 -8.51 2.16
N SER A 71 -8.53 -7.98 3.18
CA SER A 71 -9.88 -8.40 3.59
C SER A 71 -10.93 -8.09 2.53
N GLY A 72 -10.93 -6.86 1.99
CA GLY A 72 -11.92 -6.41 1.01
C GLY A 72 -11.81 -7.16 -0.32
N ILE A 73 -10.60 -7.32 -0.87
CA ILE A 73 -10.36 -8.05 -2.12
C ILE A 73 -10.68 -9.53 -1.93
N SER A 74 -10.31 -10.15 -0.78
CA SER A 74 -10.65 -11.53 -0.46
C SER A 74 -12.16 -11.74 -0.39
N TRP A 75 -12.88 -10.81 0.22
CA TRP A 75 -14.34 -10.88 0.30
C TRP A 75 -14.98 -10.78 -1.08
N ALA A 76 -14.59 -9.79 -1.89
CA ALA A 76 -15.09 -9.59 -3.23
C ALA A 76 -14.83 -10.83 -4.14
N PHE A 77 -13.62 -11.38 -4.07
CA PHE A 77 -13.24 -12.59 -4.79
C PHE A 77 -14.12 -13.80 -4.40
N LYS A 78 -14.31 -14.03 -3.11
CA LYS A 78 -15.14 -15.14 -2.58
C LYS A 78 -16.60 -15.02 -2.96
N HIS A 79 -17.12 -13.78 -3.09
CA HIS A 79 -18.52 -13.52 -3.48
C HIS A 79 -18.73 -13.46 -5.00
N GLY A 80 -17.71 -13.83 -5.80
CA GLY A 80 -17.88 -14.06 -7.23
C GLY A 80 -17.90 -12.80 -8.09
N TYR A 81 -17.43 -11.64 -7.58
CA TYR A 81 -17.28 -10.44 -8.39
C TYR A 81 -16.16 -10.61 -9.39
N SER A 82 -16.40 -10.20 -10.64
CA SER A 82 -15.42 -10.29 -11.72
C SER A 82 -14.42 -9.16 -11.67
N TRP A 83 -14.91 -7.94 -11.40
CA TRP A 83 -14.12 -6.72 -11.33
C TRP A 83 -14.13 -6.16 -9.91
N ILE A 84 -12.95 -5.88 -9.36
CA ILE A 84 -12.75 -5.36 -8.01
C ILE A 84 -12.04 -4.02 -8.14
N TRP A 85 -12.75 -2.93 -7.83
CA TRP A 85 -12.29 -1.56 -7.94
C TRP A 85 -11.89 -1.04 -6.56
N CYS A 86 -10.59 -0.85 -6.33
CA CYS A 86 -10.01 -0.54 -5.03
C CYS A 86 -9.66 0.93 -4.89
N MET A 87 -10.01 1.54 -3.75
CA MET A 87 -9.65 2.92 -3.42
C MET A 87 -9.62 3.17 -1.92
N ASP A 88 -8.82 4.18 -1.50
CA ASP A 88 -8.86 4.74 -0.15
C ASP A 88 -10.09 5.65 0.03
N ASP A 89 -10.42 5.96 1.28
CA ASP A 89 -11.59 6.75 1.66
C ASP A 89 -11.44 8.27 1.42
N ASP A 90 -10.22 8.77 1.16
CA ASP A 90 -9.91 10.19 0.97
C ASP A 90 -9.85 10.64 -0.50
N GLY A 91 -10.04 9.69 -1.42
CA GLY A 91 -10.22 9.93 -2.84
C GLY A 91 -11.62 9.55 -3.32
N TYR A 92 -12.00 10.03 -4.50
CA TYR A 92 -13.27 9.70 -5.13
C TYR A 92 -13.18 9.72 -6.65
N PRO A 93 -13.89 8.81 -7.36
CA PRO A 93 -13.88 8.78 -8.81
C PRO A 93 -14.79 9.84 -9.41
N LYS A 94 -14.44 10.30 -10.61
CA LYS A 94 -15.33 11.08 -11.46
C LYS A 94 -16.52 10.21 -11.86
N GLU A 95 -17.66 10.81 -12.15
CA GLU A 95 -18.95 10.16 -12.43
C GLU A 95 -18.89 9.08 -13.53
N ASP A 96 -18.04 9.27 -14.55
CA ASP A 96 -17.89 8.36 -15.70
C ASP A 96 -16.66 7.41 -15.57
N ALA A 97 -15.99 7.39 -14.43
CA ALA A 97 -14.70 6.71 -14.28
C ALA A 97 -14.79 5.20 -14.46
N LEU A 98 -15.80 4.54 -13.86
CA LEU A 98 -16.00 3.10 -13.99
C LEU A 98 -16.31 2.70 -15.43
N GLU A 99 -17.19 3.43 -16.09
CA GLU A 99 -17.54 3.22 -17.49
C GLU A 99 -16.30 3.29 -18.39
N LYS A 100 -15.49 4.33 -18.21
CA LYS A 100 -14.24 4.54 -18.95
C LYS A 100 -13.22 3.42 -18.73
N LEU A 101 -13.08 2.94 -17.49
CA LEU A 101 -12.23 1.78 -17.22
C LEU A 101 -12.70 0.55 -17.99
N LEU A 102 -13.97 0.20 -17.90
CA LEU A 102 -14.51 -1.01 -18.51
C LEU A 102 -14.57 -0.93 -20.03
N MET A 103 -14.78 0.26 -20.63
CA MET A 103 -14.71 0.46 -22.09
C MET A 103 -13.29 0.27 -22.66
N ASN A 104 -12.27 0.48 -21.84
CA ASN A 104 -10.86 0.33 -22.23
C ASN A 104 -10.25 -1.01 -21.79
N GLU A 105 -11.08 -1.99 -21.47
CA GLU A 105 -10.64 -3.34 -21.18
C GLU A 105 -9.96 -3.95 -22.42
N THR A 106 -8.78 -4.54 -22.21
CA THR A 106 -8.04 -5.25 -23.25
C THR A 106 -8.32 -6.75 -23.20
N PRO A 107 -8.14 -7.51 -24.33
CA PRO A 107 -8.31 -8.97 -24.34
C PRO A 107 -7.40 -9.68 -23.31
N VAL A 108 -6.25 -9.11 -23.01
CA VAL A 108 -5.33 -9.58 -21.95
C VAL A 108 -5.70 -8.89 -20.65
N ARG A 109 -6.19 -9.66 -19.67
CA ARG A 109 -6.50 -9.13 -18.34
C ARG A 109 -5.30 -8.42 -17.73
N SER A 110 -5.46 -7.15 -17.47
CA SER A 110 -4.42 -6.23 -17.03
C SER A 110 -4.81 -5.56 -15.72
N LEU A 111 -3.81 -5.07 -14.98
CA LEU A 111 -4.04 -4.15 -13.88
C LEU A 111 -4.42 -2.79 -14.48
N MET A 112 -5.66 -2.38 -14.33
CA MET A 112 -6.14 -1.10 -14.84
C MET A 112 -6.19 -0.06 -13.73
N ASN A 113 -5.92 1.19 -14.06
CA ASN A 113 -5.97 2.29 -13.09
C ASN A 113 -6.68 3.50 -13.68
N CYS A 114 -7.35 4.26 -12.83
CA CYS A 114 -7.72 5.63 -13.14
C CYS A 114 -6.48 6.52 -13.22
N ALA A 115 -6.56 7.60 -13.97
CA ALA A 115 -5.65 8.74 -13.84
C ALA A 115 -5.91 9.42 -12.48
N VAL A 116 -4.91 9.39 -11.59
CA VAL A 116 -5.07 9.94 -10.24
C VAL A 116 -4.66 11.41 -10.24
N VAL A 117 -5.64 12.27 -10.11
CA VAL A 117 -5.55 13.72 -10.25
C VAL A 117 -5.77 14.39 -8.89
N ASN A 118 -5.01 15.45 -8.61
CA ASN A 118 -5.16 16.23 -7.39
C ASN A 118 -6.59 16.81 -7.29
N LYS A 119 -7.28 16.50 -6.19
CA LYS A 119 -8.67 16.91 -5.98
C LYS A 119 -8.87 18.41 -5.85
N GLU A 120 -7.83 19.17 -5.51
CA GLU A 120 -7.91 20.60 -5.28
C GLU A 120 -7.81 21.42 -6.57
N ASP A 121 -6.82 21.12 -7.42
CA ASP A 121 -6.64 21.81 -8.70
C ASP A 121 -7.34 21.10 -9.87
N LYS A 122 -7.71 19.81 -9.70
CA LYS A 122 -8.34 18.93 -10.69
C LYS A 122 -7.59 18.80 -12.01
N ARG A 123 -6.29 19.03 -11.98
CA ARG A 123 -5.41 19.08 -13.16
C ARG A 123 -4.13 18.29 -12.98
N SER A 124 -3.40 18.52 -11.89
CA SER A 124 -2.08 17.93 -11.66
C SER A 124 -2.20 16.45 -11.29
N PHE A 125 -1.31 15.62 -11.81
CA PHE A 125 -1.20 14.26 -11.32
C PHE A 125 -0.69 14.25 -9.87
N VAL A 126 -1.32 13.47 -8.99
CA VAL A 126 -0.86 13.29 -7.60
C VAL A 126 0.53 12.66 -7.57
N TRP A 127 0.77 11.67 -8.40
CA TRP A 127 2.09 11.09 -8.62
C TRP A 127 2.60 11.49 -10.00
N LYS A 128 3.70 12.22 -10.01
CA LYS A 128 4.31 12.72 -11.24
C LYS A 128 4.66 11.57 -12.18
N THR A 129 4.16 11.63 -13.39
CA THR A 129 4.64 10.80 -14.49
C THR A 129 5.93 11.41 -15.06
N LYS A 130 6.68 10.66 -15.85
CA LYS A 130 7.86 11.21 -16.54
C LYS A 130 7.48 12.13 -17.70
N GLU A 131 6.33 11.87 -18.31
CA GLU A 131 5.90 12.47 -19.58
C GLU A 131 4.86 13.58 -19.36
N TYR A 132 3.96 13.39 -18.40
CA TYR A 132 2.83 14.28 -18.17
C TYR A 132 2.87 14.92 -16.79
N LYS A 133 2.59 16.22 -16.71
CA LYS A 133 2.46 16.95 -15.44
C LYS A 133 0.99 17.12 -15.03
N THR A 134 0.13 17.36 -16.00
CA THR A 134 -1.30 17.55 -15.83
C THR A 134 -2.08 16.57 -16.70
N ILE A 135 -3.36 16.40 -16.41
CA ILE A 135 -4.23 15.54 -17.21
C ILE A 135 -4.47 16.10 -18.63
N GLU A 136 -4.39 17.40 -18.79
CA GLU A 136 -4.55 18.06 -20.09
C GLU A 136 -3.33 17.85 -21.01
N ASP A 137 -2.16 17.51 -20.45
CA ASP A 137 -0.96 17.20 -21.25
C ASP A 137 -1.05 15.82 -21.91
N VAL A 138 -2.03 14.98 -21.53
CA VAL A 138 -2.13 13.59 -21.98
C VAL A 138 -2.82 13.54 -23.35
N ASP A 139 -2.11 13.07 -24.35
CA ASP A 139 -2.52 12.94 -25.75
C ASP A 139 -2.82 11.50 -26.19
N VAL A 140 -2.87 10.55 -25.22
CA VAL A 140 -3.14 9.13 -25.45
C VAL A 140 -4.29 8.64 -24.56
N ASP A 141 -5.04 7.65 -25.03
CA ASP A 141 -6.11 7.03 -24.21
C ASP A 141 -5.56 6.18 -23.09
N ILE A 142 -4.41 5.51 -23.33
CA ILE A 142 -3.80 4.54 -22.44
C ILE A 142 -2.34 4.92 -22.14
N ILE A 143 -2.02 5.11 -20.86
CA ILE A 143 -0.66 5.32 -20.37
C ILE A 143 -0.13 3.97 -19.87
N HIS A 144 0.82 3.39 -20.59
CA HIS A 144 1.37 2.07 -20.28
C HIS A 144 2.38 2.09 -19.12
N GLY A 145 2.45 0.99 -18.39
CA GLY A 145 3.47 0.76 -17.37
C GLY A 145 3.31 1.52 -16.07
N ILE A 146 2.23 2.28 -15.92
CA ILE A 146 1.91 3.08 -14.73
C ILE A 146 0.67 2.53 -14.06
N GLY A 147 0.73 2.42 -12.74
CA GLY A 147 -0.38 2.05 -11.88
C GLY A 147 -0.10 2.46 -10.43
N HIS A 148 -1.13 2.87 -9.75
CA HIS A 148 -1.08 3.31 -8.36
C HIS A 148 -2.08 2.49 -7.53
N PRO A 149 -1.72 1.26 -7.14
CA PRO A 149 -2.62 0.40 -6.39
C PRO A 149 -3.25 1.12 -5.21
N PHE A 150 -4.51 0.86 -5.10
CA PHE A 150 -5.54 1.30 -4.19
C PHE A 150 -6.01 2.75 -4.36
N ASN A 151 -5.68 3.41 -5.47
CA ASN A 151 -6.21 4.73 -5.80
C ASN A 151 -6.95 4.68 -7.15
N GLY A 152 -8.15 4.09 -7.14
CA GLY A 152 -8.91 3.86 -8.37
C GLY A 152 -8.39 2.70 -9.22
N THR A 153 -7.76 1.72 -8.59
CA THR A 153 -7.20 0.52 -9.24
C THR A 153 -8.26 -0.55 -9.46
N MET A 154 -8.37 -1.05 -10.68
CA MET A 154 -9.29 -2.11 -11.07
C MET A 154 -8.55 -3.43 -11.29
N LEU A 155 -8.97 -4.46 -10.57
CA LEU A 155 -8.46 -5.83 -10.65
C LEU A 155 -9.51 -6.76 -11.22
N HIS A 156 -9.17 -7.54 -12.24
CA HIS A 156 -10.02 -8.69 -12.58
C HIS A 156 -9.77 -9.86 -11.64
N ARG A 157 -10.80 -10.65 -11.30
CA ARG A 157 -10.71 -11.79 -10.39
C ARG A 157 -9.61 -12.80 -10.77
N SER A 158 -9.35 -13.01 -12.07
CA SER A 158 -8.27 -13.90 -12.53
C SER A 158 -6.88 -13.41 -12.13
N ILE A 159 -6.68 -12.10 -11.92
CA ILE A 159 -5.44 -11.55 -11.37
C ILE A 159 -5.31 -11.96 -9.92
N VAL A 160 -6.39 -11.81 -9.14
CA VAL A 160 -6.41 -12.22 -7.72
C VAL A 160 -6.19 -13.72 -7.59
N GLU A 161 -6.80 -14.53 -8.44
CA GLU A 161 -6.60 -15.98 -8.48
C GLU A 161 -5.13 -16.36 -8.74
N LYS A 162 -4.47 -15.66 -9.67
CA LYS A 162 -3.08 -15.94 -10.06
C LYS A 162 -2.06 -15.40 -9.08
N VAL A 163 -2.29 -14.19 -8.55
CA VAL A 163 -1.30 -13.41 -7.76
C VAL A 163 -1.58 -13.51 -6.26
N GLY A 164 -2.81 -13.78 -5.87
CA GLY A 164 -3.30 -13.64 -4.50
C GLY A 164 -3.69 -12.20 -4.17
N VAL A 165 -3.88 -11.95 -2.88
CA VAL A 165 -4.28 -10.66 -2.32
C VAL A 165 -3.07 -9.90 -1.73
N PRO A 166 -3.19 -8.61 -1.39
CA PRO A 166 -2.12 -7.84 -0.74
C PRO A 166 -1.58 -8.51 0.53
N THR A 167 -0.30 -8.34 0.81
CA THR A 167 0.38 -8.98 1.94
C THR A 167 0.04 -8.27 3.25
N LYS A 168 -0.98 -8.76 3.98
CA LYS A 168 -1.50 -8.19 5.23
C LYS A 168 -0.41 -7.78 6.24
N ALA A 169 0.67 -8.55 6.33
CA ALA A 169 1.76 -8.33 7.28
C ALA A 169 2.54 -7.03 7.05
N LEU A 170 2.45 -6.41 5.86
CA LEU A 170 3.14 -5.14 5.57
C LEU A 170 2.54 -3.95 6.31
N PHE A 171 1.27 -4.01 6.68
CA PHE A 171 0.52 -3.00 7.41
C PHE A 171 0.25 -1.73 6.59
N LEU A 172 1.27 -0.92 6.29
CA LEU A 172 1.17 0.27 5.43
C LEU A 172 2.54 0.68 4.86
N TRP A 173 2.55 1.56 3.84
CA TRP A 173 3.73 2.10 3.16
C TRP A 173 4.66 1.04 2.56
N GLY A 174 4.47 0.80 1.31
CA GLY A 174 5.18 -0.19 0.51
C GLY A 174 4.35 -1.43 0.20
N ASP A 175 3.19 -1.59 0.81
CA ASP A 175 2.22 -2.62 0.50
C ASP A 175 1.67 -2.50 -0.93
N GLU A 176 1.29 -1.30 -1.35
CA GLU A 176 0.85 -1.03 -2.72
C GLU A 176 1.96 -1.34 -3.73
N THR A 177 3.18 -0.91 -3.41
CA THR A 177 4.35 -1.09 -4.28
C THR A 177 4.77 -2.56 -4.36
N GLU A 178 4.69 -3.31 -3.24
CA GLU A 178 4.93 -4.75 -3.21
C GLU A 178 3.92 -5.47 -4.10
N TYR A 179 2.62 -5.18 -3.92
CA TYR A 179 1.55 -5.82 -4.69
C TYR A 179 1.66 -5.51 -6.18
N TYR A 180 1.94 -4.25 -6.53
CA TYR A 180 2.22 -3.83 -7.90
C TYR A 180 3.36 -4.63 -8.53
N TYR A 181 4.53 -4.72 -7.86
CA TYR A 181 5.66 -5.46 -8.43
C TYR A 181 5.41 -6.96 -8.49
N ARG A 182 4.68 -7.52 -7.55
CA ARG A 182 4.27 -8.93 -7.59
C ARG A 182 3.41 -9.19 -8.82
N ILE A 183 2.43 -8.35 -9.11
CA ILE A 183 1.58 -8.44 -10.32
C ILE A 183 2.44 -8.28 -11.58
N VAL A 184 3.19 -7.18 -11.68
CA VAL A 184 3.83 -6.77 -12.93
C VAL A 184 5.16 -7.48 -13.19
N LYS A 185 5.98 -7.68 -12.15
CA LYS A 185 7.33 -8.23 -12.31
C LYS A 185 7.38 -9.73 -12.12
N GLN A 186 6.70 -10.28 -11.13
CA GLN A 186 6.71 -11.73 -10.89
C GLN A 186 5.73 -12.47 -11.79
N HIS A 187 4.50 -11.97 -11.93
CA HIS A 187 3.47 -12.63 -12.72
C HIS A 187 3.35 -12.12 -14.15
N LYS A 188 4.12 -11.09 -14.54
CA LYS A 188 4.15 -10.52 -15.90
C LYS A 188 2.79 -10.08 -16.43
N ILE A 189 1.93 -9.60 -15.54
CA ILE A 189 0.63 -9.05 -15.91
C ILE A 189 0.82 -7.61 -16.38
N PRO A 190 0.27 -7.22 -17.52
CA PRO A 190 0.35 -5.84 -18.00
C PRO A 190 -0.34 -4.87 -17.06
N VAL A 191 0.11 -3.63 -17.05
CA VAL A 191 -0.49 -2.53 -16.29
C VAL A 191 -0.61 -1.31 -17.17
N TYR A 192 -1.71 -0.59 -17.02
CA TYR A 192 -1.93 0.68 -17.67
C TYR A 192 -2.90 1.57 -16.90
N THR A 193 -2.82 2.86 -17.16
CA THR A 193 -3.75 3.88 -16.68
C THR A 193 -4.62 4.33 -17.85
N VAL A 194 -5.93 4.33 -17.66
CA VAL A 194 -6.90 4.90 -18.60
C VAL A 194 -6.98 6.40 -18.36
N ALA A 195 -6.48 7.20 -19.32
CA ALA A 195 -6.35 8.66 -19.16
C ALA A 195 -7.70 9.36 -18.94
N SER A 196 -8.74 8.91 -19.62
CA SER A 196 -10.09 9.46 -19.49
C SER A 196 -10.83 9.06 -18.22
N SER A 197 -10.36 8.03 -17.50
CA SER A 197 -10.93 7.60 -16.22
C SER A 197 -10.23 8.29 -15.07
N ILE A 198 -10.89 9.24 -14.43
CA ILE A 198 -10.28 10.11 -13.42
C ILE A 198 -10.68 9.69 -12.01
N HIS A 199 -9.69 9.63 -11.12
CA HIS A 199 -9.86 9.51 -9.67
C HIS A 199 -9.21 10.70 -8.98
N TYR A 200 -10.00 11.48 -8.25
CA TYR A 200 -9.51 12.62 -7.48
C TYR A 200 -8.97 12.17 -6.13
N HIS A 201 -7.77 12.64 -5.78
CA HIS A 201 -7.11 12.27 -4.53
C HIS A 201 -6.33 13.47 -3.97
N PRO A 202 -6.18 13.61 -2.65
CA PRO A 202 -5.34 14.66 -2.06
C PRO A 202 -3.89 14.55 -2.55
N ALA A 203 -3.23 15.70 -2.74
CA ALA A 203 -1.80 15.71 -3.04
C ALA A 203 -1.01 15.14 -1.86
N THR A 204 -0.03 14.27 -2.16
CA THR A 204 0.84 13.72 -1.13
C THR A 204 1.93 14.72 -0.78
N ALA A 205 1.88 15.30 0.42
CA ALA A 205 2.82 16.34 0.86
C ALA A 205 4.14 15.80 1.45
N PHE A 206 4.30 14.48 1.59
CA PHE A 206 5.47 13.92 2.27
C PHE A 206 6.72 13.86 1.37
N THR A 207 7.80 14.51 1.78
CA THR A 207 9.13 14.37 1.18
C THR A 207 10.17 13.94 2.21
N LEU A 208 11.00 12.96 1.84
CA LEU A 208 12.09 12.47 2.72
C LEU A 208 13.15 13.52 3.03
N LYS A 209 13.24 14.58 2.20
CA LYS A 209 14.23 15.66 2.38
C LYS A 209 13.77 16.72 3.38
N GLU A 210 12.48 16.83 3.66
CA GLU A 210 11.96 17.67 4.72
C GLU A 210 12.30 17.08 6.09
N ASP A 211 12.54 17.97 7.08
CA ASP A 211 12.88 17.54 8.44
C ASP A 211 11.64 16.97 9.13
N TRP A 212 11.57 15.64 9.23
CA TRP A 212 10.45 14.98 9.87
C TRP A 212 10.61 14.89 11.38
N ASP A 213 9.52 15.10 12.10
CA ASP A 213 9.53 14.98 13.56
C ASP A 213 9.73 13.53 14.01
N TYR A 214 10.78 13.33 14.82
CA TYR A 214 11.15 12.00 15.31
C TYR A 214 10.00 11.31 16.08
N LYS A 215 9.32 12.06 16.95
CA LYS A 215 8.33 11.47 17.89
C LYS A 215 7.04 11.05 17.19
N SER A 216 6.64 11.71 16.12
CA SER A 216 5.41 11.43 15.37
C SER A 216 5.60 10.54 14.14
N SER A 217 6.85 10.31 13.70
CA SER A 217 7.15 9.63 12.44
C SER A 217 7.17 8.10 12.52
N TRP A 218 6.20 7.52 13.22
CA TRP A 218 6.06 6.07 13.35
C TRP A 218 5.93 5.33 12.00
N LYS A 219 5.40 5.98 10.97
CA LYS A 219 5.26 5.41 9.62
C LYS A 219 6.60 5.11 8.97
N MET A 220 7.69 5.81 9.36
CA MET A 220 9.06 5.55 8.88
C MET A 220 9.53 4.14 9.20
N TYR A 221 9.05 3.55 10.30
CA TYR A 221 9.31 2.16 10.62
C TYR A 221 8.88 1.24 9.48
N PHE A 222 7.62 1.37 9.03
CA PHE A 222 7.08 0.55 7.94
C PHE A 222 7.76 0.87 6.61
N TYR A 223 8.04 2.13 6.33
CA TYR A 223 8.76 2.55 5.13
C TYR A 223 10.12 1.85 4.98
N ILE A 224 10.88 1.73 6.07
CA ILE A 224 12.21 1.08 6.06
C ILE A 224 12.05 -0.44 6.06
N ARG A 225 11.21 -1.00 6.94
CA ARG A 225 11.01 -2.44 7.04
C ARG A 225 10.50 -3.05 5.74
N ASN A 226 9.47 -2.45 5.17
CA ASN A 226 8.81 -3.01 3.99
C ASN A 226 9.65 -2.92 2.72
N ARG A 227 10.67 -2.05 2.69
CA ARG A 227 11.50 -1.85 1.49
C ARG A 227 12.20 -3.13 1.02
N LEU A 228 12.62 -4.01 1.93
CA LEU A 228 13.20 -5.31 1.55
C LEU A 228 12.17 -6.19 0.83
N HIS A 229 10.93 -6.20 1.30
CA HIS A 229 9.84 -6.97 0.66
C HIS A 229 9.47 -6.40 -0.70
N VAL A 230 9.44 -5.06 -0.82
CA VAL A 230 9.28 -4.38 -2.12
C VAL A 230 10.38 -4.76 -3.10
N HIS A 231 11.64 -4.80 -2.67
CA HIS A 231 12.75 -5.21 -3.53
C HIS A 231 12.66 -6.70 -3.91
N ASN A 232 12.24 -7.57 -3.00
CA ASN A 232 12.01 -8.99 -3.29
C ASN A 232 10.87 -9.19 -4.30
N ALA A 233 9.83 -8.35 -4.28
CA ALA A 233 8.77 -8.38 -5.28
C ALA A 233 9.24 -7.82 -6.64
N LYS A 234 10.12 -6.82 -6.63
CA LYS A 234 10.64 -6.14 -7.81
C LYS A 234 11.65 -6.99 -8.61
N PHE A 235 12.54 -7.68 -7.92
CA PHE A 235 13.65 -8.41 -8.51
C PHE A 235 13.45 -9.91 -8.38
N THR A 236 13.64 -10.64 -9.48
CA THR A 236 13.60 -12.11 -9.48
C THR A 236 14.81 -12.73 -8.77
N ASN A 237 15.95 -12.02 -8.79
CA ASN A 237 17.16 -12.44 -8.09
C ASN A 237 17.20 -11.84 -6.69
N ARG A 238 17.17 -12.71 -5.68
CA ARG A 238 17.16 -12.33 -4.28
C ARG A 238 18.43 -11.57 -3.84
N LEU A 239 19.59 -11.91 -4.37
CA LEU A 239 20.84 -11.19 -4.07
C LEU A 239 20.78 -9.75 -4.56
N ILE A 240 20.22 -9.52 -5.76
CA ILE A 240 20.00 -8.18 -6.30
C ILE A 240 19.03 -7.40 -5.41
N ALA A 241 17.95 -8.03 -4.93
CA ALA A 241 17.01 -7.40 -4.01
C ALA A 241 17.69 -6.94 -2.71
N TRP A 242 18.51 -7.81 -2.11
CA TRP A 242 19.26 -7.52 -0.90
C TRP A 242 20.32 -6.42 -1.10
N PHE A 243 21.04 -6.44 -2.21
CA PHE A 243 22.00 -5.39 -2.57
C PHE A 243 21.29 -4.03 -2.71
N ASN A 244 20.15 -3.99 -3.40
CA ASN A 244 19.35 -2.78 -3.54
C ASN A 244 18.78 -2.29 -2.21
N TYR A 245 18.41 -3.20 -1.31
CA TYR A 245 18.00 -2.82 0.04
C TYR A 245 19.15 -2.20 0.84
N GLY A 246 20.35 -2.77 0.78
CA GLY A 246 21.55 -2.18 1.40
C GLY A 246 21.85 -0.78 0.85
N PHE A 247 21.79 -0.60 -0.46
CA PHE A 247 21.94 0.71 -1.09
C PHE A 247 20.86 1.70 -0.64
N PHE A 248 19.60 1.25 -0.56
CA PHE A 248 18.51 2.08 0.00
C PHE A 248 18.82 2.52 1.43
N LEU A 249 19.30 1.63 2.30
CA LEU A 249 19.64 1.97 3.69
C LEU A 249 20.76 3.00 3.76
N LEU A 250 21.79 2.87 2.93
CA LEU A 250 22.89 3.86 2.84
C LEU A 250 22.40 5.22 2.35
N ALA A 251 21.56 5.23 1.29
CA ALA A 251 20.96 6.45 0.78
C ALA A 251 20.04 7.11 1.81
N PHE A 252 19.25 6.32 2.55
CA PHE A 252 18.38 6.82 3.60
C PHE A 252 19.15 7.39 4.77
N ALA A 253 20.25 6.74 5.19
CA ALA A 253 21.19 7.29 6.19
C ALA A 253 21.80 8.61 5.71
N GLY A 254 22.17 8.70 4.43
CA GLY A 254 22.62 9.95 3.80
C GLY A 254 21.56 11.06 3.87
N VAL A 255 20.29 10.73 3.59
CA VAL A 255 19.18 11.71 3.75
C VAL A 255 19.10 12.19 5.20
N ILE A 256 19.22 11.29 6.19
CA ILE A 256 19.20 11.68 7.60
C ILE A 256 20.38 12.60 7.91
N MET A 257 21.57 12.29 7.45
CA MET A 257 22.77 13.08 7.77
C MET A 257 22.78 14.46 7.12
N PHE A 258 22.35 14.57 5.86
CA PHE A 258 22.51 15.80 5.08
C PHE A 258 21.27 16.69 5.02
N TYR A 259 20.07 16.12 5.12
CA TYR A 259 18.83 16.89 4.96
C TYR A 259 18.06 17.06 6.27
N GLN A 260 18.15 16.11 7.22
CA GLN A 260 17.47 16.28 8.51
C GLN A 260 18.22 17.26 9.39
N LYS A 261 17.48 18.10 10.12
CA LYS A 261 18.05 19.15 11.00
C LYS A 261 18.03 18.73 12.46
N THR A 262 16.98 18.01 12.86
CA THR A 262 16.73 17.62 14.25
C THR A 262 16.95 16.11 14.46
N ASP A 263 17.35 15.73 15.68
CA ASP A 263 17.45 14.34 16.16
C ASP A 263 18.20 13.34 15.23
N ARG A 264 19.17 13.77 14.44
CA ARG A 264 19.87 12.95 13.43
C ARG A 264 20.35 11.61 13.98
N ILE A 265 21.02 11.62 15.14
CA ILE A 265 21.55 10.39 15.76
C ILE A 265 20.42 9.46 16.19
N LYS A 266 19.34 10.00 16.76
CA LYS A 266 18.17 9.19 17.14
C LYS A 266 17.50 8.59 15.90
N LYS A 267 17.37 9.35 14.80
CA LYS A 267 16.83 8.89 13.51
C LYS A 267 17.69 7.78 12.91
N LEU A 268 19.02 7.88 12.94
CA LEU A 268 19.93 6.83 12.50
C LEU A 268 19.79 5.56 13.36
N ASN A 269 19.78 5.71 14.68
CA ASN A 269 19.59 4.60 15.60
C ASN A 269 18.21 3.92 15.41
N PHE A 270 17.18 4.71 15.19
CA PHE A 270 15.84 4.19 14.91
C PHE A 270 15.82 3.31 13.65
N MET A 271 16.58 3.68 12.61
CA MET A 271 16.63 2.93 11.34
C MET A 271 17.09 1.49 11.54
N LEU A 272 17.93 1.19 12.53
CA LEU A 272 18.44 -0.15 12.80
C LEU A 272 17.32 -1.13 13.22
N TRP A 273 16.29 -0.65 13.89
CA TRP A 273 15.19 -1.49 14.33
C TRP A 273 14.35 -2.04 13.16
N PRO A 274 13.70 -1.23 12.30
CA PRO A 274 12.97 -1.75 11.15
C PRO A 274 13.86 -2.50 10.16
N MET A 275 15.15 -2.17 10.05
CA MET A 275 16.12 -2.93 9.27
C MET A 275 16.25 -4.36 9.79
N THR A 276 16.44 -4.54 11.10
CA THR A 276 16.53 -5.86 11.73
C THR A 276 15.22 -6.64 11.51
N ASP A 277 14.08 -6.00 11.74
CA ASP A 277 12.77 -6.65 11.57
C ASP A 277 12.49 -7.03 10.10
N ALA A 278 12.99 -6.25 9.12
CA ALA A 278 12.94 -6.62 7.71
C ALA A 278 13.74 -7.91 7.42
N ILE A 279 14.97 -7.99 7.96
CA ILE A 279 15.88 -9.11 7.76
C ILE A 279 15.35 -10.40 8.42
N THR A 280 14.79 -10.27 9.64
CA THR A 280 14.26 -11.36 10.43
C THR A 280 12.81 -11.74 10.10
N ASN A 281 12.17 -11.05 9.15
CA ASN A 281 10.74 -11.16 8.82
C ASN A 281 9.84 -10.98 10.06
N ASN A 282 10.19 -10.05 10.94
CA ASN A 282 9.36 -9.73 12.09
C ASN A 282 8.27 -8.74 11.73
N PHE A 283 7.03 -9.18 11.76
CA PHE A 283 5.83 -8.39 11.48
C PHE A 283 4.96 -8.13 12.72
N SER A 284 5.44 -8.46 13.92
CA SER A 284 4.66 -8.33 15.16
C SER A 284 4.55 -6.89 15.68
N VAL A 285 5.34 -5.97 15.14
CA VAL A 285 5.42 -4.59 15.61
C VAL A 285 4.21 -3.78 15.13
N THR A 286 3.55 -3.12 16.09
CA THR A 286 2.33 -2.33 15.88
C THR A 286 2.59 -0.83 16.06
N PRO A 287 1.77 0.08 15.48
CA PRO A 287 1.92 1.52 15.65
C PRO A 287 1.98 1.99 17.12
N PRO A 288 1.16 1.50 18.06
CA PRO A 288 1.26 1.88 19.47
C PRO A 288 2.63 1.53 20.08
N LEU A 289 3.19 0.35 19.72
CA LEU A 289 4.52 -0.05 20.19
C LEU A 289 5.60 0.88 19.66
N ILE A 290 5.52 1.26 18.38
CA ILE A 290 6.47 2.21 17.78
C ILE A 290 6.38 3.57 18.46
N LEU A 291 5.16 4.12 18.58
CA LEU A 291 4.94 5.42 19.24
C LEU A 291 5.44 5.43 20.68
N ASN A 292 5.17 4.36 21.45
CA ASN A 292 5.69 4.22 22.81
C ASN A 292 7.22 4.29 22.83
N ARG A 293 7.90 3.58 21.91
CA ARG A 293 9.37 3.58 21.84
C ARG A 293 9.93 4.94 21.42
N LEU A 294 9.31 5.64 20.45
CA LEU A 294 9.72 6.96 20.00
C LEU A 294 9.57 8.04 21.07
N ASN A 295 8.59 7.89 21.97
CA ASN A 295 8.27 8.86 23.00
C ASN A 295 8.86 8.55 24.38
N LYS A 296 9.57 7.42 24.55
CA LYS A 296 10.31 7.17 25.77
C LYS A 296 11.39 8.23 25.95
N PRO A 297 11.54 8.81 27.18
CA PRO A 297 12.68 9.64 27.49
C PRO A 297 13.95 8.83 27.17
N ALA A 298 15.00 9.52 26.72
CA ALA A 298 16.29 8.91 26.40
C ALA A 298 16.95 8.40 27.69
N GLU A 299 16.39 7.35 28.28
CA GLU A 299 17.17 6.49 29.15
C GLU A 299 18.26 5.87 28.30
N LYS A 300 19.51 5.83 28.83
CA LYS A 300 20.70 5.20 28.26
C LYS A 300 20.37 3.97 27.40
N THR A 301 19.93 4.19 26.17
CA THR A 301 19.42 3.15 25.31
C THR A 301 20.20 3.16 24.03
N LEU A 302 21.16 2.44 24.10
CA LEU A 302 21.88 1.58 23.19
C LEU A 302 23.24 1.40 23.84
N GLU A 303 23.25 0.55 24.84
CA GLU A 303 24.45 -0.21 25.08
C GLU A 303 24.68 -0.99 23.80
N PHE A 304 25.59 -0.50 22.96
CA PHE A 304 26.17 -1.22 21.82
C PHE A 304 26.86 -2.53 22.26
N GLY A 305 26.67 -2.94 23.51
CA GLY A 305 27.22 -4.10 24.16
C GLY A 305 26.22 -5.24 24.44
N ASN A 306 24.96 -5.14 24.03
CA ASN A 306 24.08 -6.28 24.21
C ASN A 306 24.39 -7.34 23.16
N ASN A 307 25.22 -8.31 23.52
CA ASN A 307 25.64 -9.47 22.72
C ASN A 307 24.44 -10.18 22.03
N SER A 308 23.22 -10.08 22.55
CA SER A 308 22.02 -10.64 22.00
C SER A 308 21.62 -9.95 20.68
N TYR A 309 21.72 -8.62 20.56
CA TYR A 309 21.33 -7.88 19.36
C TYR A 309 22.22 -8.24 18.15
N TRP A 310 23.54 -8.18 18.35
CA TRP A 310 24.51 -8.53 17.32
C TRP A 310 24.48 -10.01 16.96
N LYS A 311 24.24 -10.89 17.94
CA LYS A 311 24.10 -12.31 17.73
C LYS A 311 22.85 -12.64 16.88
N ASN A 312 21.73 -11.98 17.17
CA ASN A 312 20.49 -12.11 16.38
C ASN A 312 20.65 -11.53 14.97
N LEU A 313 21.33 -10.39 14.82
CA LEU A 313 21.60 -9.79 13.52
C LEU A 313 22.50 -10.69 12.67
N LEU A 314 23.60 -11.20 13.23
CA LEU A 314 24.50 -12.13 12.56
C LEU A 314 23.77 -13.44 12.19
N GLN A 315 22.99 -14.00 13.11
CA GLN A 315 22.22 -15.21 12.86
C GLN A 315 21.18 -15.02 11.76
N ALA A 316 20.54 -13.85 11.69
CA ALA A 316 19.62 -13.48 10.62
C ALA A 316 20.31 -13.27 9.25
N ILE A 317 21.53 -12.74 9.25
CA ILE A 317 22.35 -12.59 8.02
C ILE A 317 22.78 -13.97 7.49
N TYR A 318 23.11 -14.90 8.36
CA TYR A 318 23.53 -16.26 7.97
C TYR A 318 22.37 -17.24 7.74
N SER A 319 21.18 -17.02 8.30
CA SER A 319 20.03 -17.91 8.16
C SER A 319 19.50 -18.07 6.71
N PRO A 320 19.59 -17.08 5.80
CA PRO A 320 19.18 -17.26 4.41
C PRO A 320 20.00 -18.27 3.63
N PHE A 321 21.18 -18.61 4.14
CA PHE A 321 22.07 -19.63 3.52
C PHE A 321 21.84 -21.03 4.06
N SER A 322 21.08 -21.20 5.15
CA SER A 322 20.62 -22.48 5.65
C SER A 322 19.31 -22.85 4.96
N ILE A 323 19.38 -23.69 3.93
CA ILE A 323 18.21 -24.30 3.29
C ILE A 323 17.52 -25.17 4.33
N GLN A 324 16.44 -24.70 4.94
CA GLN A 324 15.49 -25.59 5.61
C GLN A 324 14.81 -26.42 4.52
N ARG A 325 15.28 -27.65 4.33
CA ARG A 325 14.49 -28.70 3.69
C ARG A 325 13.27 -28.92 4.59
N SER A 326 12.11 -28.39 4.21
CA SER A 326 10.85 -28.84 4.76
C SER A 326 10.67 -30.30 4.31
N GLY A 327 10.98 -31.22 5.19
CA GLY A 327 10.58 -32.62 5.02
C GLY A 327 9.07 -32.71 5.03
N ASN A 328 8.48 -32.96 3.88
CA ASN A 328 7.15 -33.56 3.79
C ASN A 328 7.22 -34.91 4.49
N THR A 329 6.69 -35.00 5.70
CA THR A 329 6.20 -36.27 6.23
C THR A 329 4.69 -36.24 6.14
N ALA A 330 4.18 -36.71 5.01
CA ALA A 330 2.88 -37.32 4.96
C ALA A 330 2.95 -38.56 5.85
N ASN A 331 2.06 -38.62 6.86
CA ASN A 331 1.54 -39.92 7.38
C ASN A 331 0.42 -39.64 8.39
N GLY A 332 -0.71 -40.33 8.16
CA GLY A 332 -1.83 -40.53 9.08
C GLY A 332 -3.05 -39.70 8.80
#